data_93da2f0787d686c1c329e35902e08c72
#
_entry.id   93da2f0787d686c1c329e35902e08c72
#
_cell.length_a   1.000
_cell.length_b   1.000
_cell.length_c   1.000
_cell.angle_alpha   90.00
_cell.angle_beta   90.00
_cell.angle_gamma   90.00
#
_symmetry.space_group_name_H-M   'P 1'
#
loop_
_entity.id
_entity.type
_entity.pdbx_description
1 polymer ?
#
loop_
_entity_poly.entity_id
_entity_poly.type
_entity_poly.pdbx_seq_one_letter_code
_entity_poly.pdbx_strand_id
1 'polypeptide(L)'
;MATTVPDPDAGLEPTFAAPPQACDAHFHVFGPAGRYPYGSDLRYAPPQAPLSEYLKLAGRLGFVRFVFVQPSAYGFDNSCMFDAMDELDPAVRRAIVDLDETKATDAQLADWHARGVRGIRVNISPVRQPEAGLSQSMLPRIARLAAICRELGWHLDFLTPGWLVSELMPMLRELPIGFTVAHFGLYPAKDGVKQPGFQGFLKLVNDGSQRCYVKLTGIYRFSLAPGFADVTPFARALIQTVPDQLIWGSDYPHLSFHDKVGTIGLYNKLGEWAPDPAARQRILVDNPARLFGFA
;
A
#
# COMPACT_ATOMS: atom_id res chain seq x y z
N MET A 1 35.37 0.21 -6.49
CA MET A 1 34.76 1.44 -5.96
C MET A 1 33.26 1.19 -5.96
N ALA A 2 32.60 1.21 -4.81
CA ALA A 2 31.15 1.13 -4.78
C ALA A 2 30.62 2.43 -5.42
N THR A 3 29.93 2.31 -6.54
CA THR A 3 29.16 3.42 -7.11
C THR A 3 28.08 3.77 -6.11
N THR A 4 28.20 4.92 -5.45
CA THR A 4 27.12 5.45 -4.61
C THR A 4 25.90 5.65 -5.51
N VAL A 5 24.83 4.90 -5.23
CA VAL A 5 23.53 5.12 -5.88
C VAL A 5 23.12 6.55 -5.54
N PRO A 6 22.78 7.41 -6.52
CA PRO A 6 22.29 8.76 -6.23
C PRO A 6 21.10 8.69 -5.27
N ASP A 7 21.07 9.56 -4.27
CA ASP A 7 19.86 9.74 -3.43
C ASP A 7 18.86 10.59 -4.22
N PRO A 8 17.72 10.04 -4.66
CA PRO A 8 16.72 10.78 -5.43
C PRO A 8 16.06 11.94 -4.66
N ASP A 9 16.17 11.95 -3.33
CA ASP A 9 15.67 13.02 -2.46
C ASP A 9 16.76 14.04 -2.11
N ALA A 10 17.98 13.94 -2.68
CA ALA A 10 19.07 14.85 -2.39
C ALA A 10 18.68 16.31 -2.67
N GLY A 11 18.72 17.15 -1.64
CA GLY A 11 18.36 18.57 -1.74
C GLY A 11 16.86 18.86 -1.84
N LEU A 12 15.99 17.83 -1.77
CA LEU A 12 14.55 18.04 -1.71
C LEU A 12 14.08 18.26 -0.26
N GLU A 13 13.14 19.19 -0.12
CA GLU A 13 12.42 19.42 1.13
C GLU A 13 10.92 19.22 0.92
N PRO A 14 10.18 18.83 1.99
CA PRO A 14 8.73 18.76 1.93
C PRO A 14 8.11 20.12 1.59
N THR A 15 7.21 20.16 0.61
CA THR A 15 6.53 21.41 0.20
C THR A 15 5.36 21.80 1.11
N PHE A 16 4.98 20.92 2.01
CA PHE A 16 3.98 21.19 3.05
C PHE A 16 4.30 20.35 4.30
N ALA A 17 3.88 20.84 5.47
CA ALA A 17 3.97 20.11 6.73
C ALA A 17 2.87 19.05 6.80
N ALA A 18 3.21 17.85 7.26
CA ALA A 18 2.21 16.83 7.54
C ALA A 18 1.25 17.31 8.65
N PRO A 19 -0.05 17.02 8.55
CA PRO A 19 -0.98 17.29 9.63
C PRO A 19 -0.58 16.52 10.90
N PRO A 20 -0.92 17.00 12.10
CA PRO A 20 -0.77 16.22 13.33
C PRO A 20 -1.43 14.85 13.18
N GLN A 21 -0.79 13.79 13.69
CA GLN A 21 -1.26 12.40 13.59
C GLN A 21 -1.18 11.80 12.16
N ALA A 22 -0.40 12.39 11.27
CA ALA A 22 -0.22 11.87 9.91
C ALA A 22 0.32 10.43 9.92
N CYS A 23 -0.24 9.62 9.03
CA CYS A 23 0.05 8.22 8.85
C CYS A 23 0.71 7.95 7.49
N ASP A 24 1.84 7.24 7.49
CA ASP A 24 2.29 6.51 6.31
C ASP A 24 1.56 5.15 6.27
N ALA A 25 0.62 5.00 5.35
CA ALA A 25 -0.26 3.83 5.28
C ALA A 25 0.30 2.69 4.41
N HIS A 26 1.56 2.77 3.96
CA HIS A 26 2.19 1.70 3.17
C HIS A 26 3.70 1.86 3.06
N PHE A 27 4.45 1.09 3.82
CA PHE A 27 5.90 0.95 3.66
C PHE A 27 6.35 -0.46 4.02
N HIS A 28 7.59 -0.79 3.68
CA HIS A 28 8.19 -2.09 3.91
C HIS A 28 9.48 -1.96 4.72
N VAL A 29 9.82 -3.00 5.48
CA VAL A 29 11.11 -3.13 6.13
C VAL A 29 11.85 -4.36 5.60
N PHE A 30 13.17 -4.27 5.50
CA PHE A 30 14.05 -5.35 5.10
C PHE A 30 15.22 -5.43 6.07
N GLY A 31 15.25 -6.51 6.82
CA GLY A 31 16.31 -6.79 7.78
C GLY A 31 17.51 -7.52 7.14
N PRO A 32 18.54 -7.82 7.95
CA PRO A 32 19.68 -8.59 7.49
C PRO A 32 19.26 -9.97 7.00
N ALA A 33 19.66 -10.34 5.76
CA ALA A 33 19.28 -11.61 5.13
C ALA A 33 19.74 -12.84 5.92
N GLY A 34 20.80 -12.72 6.72
CA GLY A 34 21.24 -13.80 7.61
C GLY A 34 20.31 -14.08 8.78
N ARG A 35 19.49 -13.10 9.18
CA ARG A 35 18.47 -13.27 10.24
C ARG A 35 17.07 -13.54 9.64
N TYR A 36 16.77 -12.91 8.52
CA TYR A 36 15.47 -13.00 7.83
C TYR A 36 15.71 -13.48 6.40
N PRO A 37 15.76 -14.82 6.19
CA PRO A 37 15.99 -15.36 4.85
C PRO A 37 14.83 -15.05 3.91
N TYR A 38 15.17 -14.73 2.68
CA TYR A 38 14.16 -14.52 1.65
C TYR A 38 13.56 -15.86 1.16
N GLY A 39 12.32 -15.80 0.72
CA GLY A 39 11.66 -16.95 0.10
C GLY A 39 12.32 -17.37 -1.22
N SER A 40 12.03 -18.59 -1.66
CA SER A 40 12.62 -19.19 -2.87
C SER A 40 12.16 -18.52 -4.18
N ASP A 41 11.00 -17.83 -4.18
CA ASP A 41 10.41 -17.18 -5.37
C ASP A 41 10.71 -15.66 -5.39
N LEU A 42 11.99 -15.32 -5.23
CA LEU A 42 12.42 -13.93 -5.17
C LEU A 42 12.41 -13.28 -6.56
N ARG A 43 11.61 -12.23 -6.73
CA ARG A 43 11.40 -11.54 -8.03
C ARG A 43 12.24 -10.28 -8.21
N TYR A 44 12.97 -9.85 -7.19
CA TYR A 44 13.81 -8.65 -7.18
C TYR A 44 14.91 -8.82 -6.12
N ALA A 45 15.97 -8.05 -6.21
CA ALA A 45 17.00 -7.98 -5.17
C ALA A 45 16.53 -6.99 -4.08
N PRO A 46 16.13 -7.45 -2.88
CA PRO A 46 15.69 -6.54 -1.84
C PRO A 46 16.86 -5.71 -1.32
N PRO A 47 16.69 -4.40 -1.15
CA PRO A 47 17.70 -3.57 -0.47
C PRO A 47 17.73 -3.87 1.03
N GLN A 48 18.78 -3.45 1.71
CA GLN A 48 18.73 -3.30 3.16
C GLN A 48 17.89 -2.04 3.46
N ALA A 49 16.81 -2.20 4.21
CA ALA A 49 15.90 -1.13 4.58
C ALA A 49 15.38 -1.34 6.01
N PRO A 50 16.26 -1.19 7.02
CA PRO A 50 15.87 -1.35 8.40
C PRO A 50 14.96 -0.21 8.85
N LEU A 51 14.13 -0.45 9.87
CA LEU A 51 13.20 0.53 10.41
C LEU A 51 13.88 1.83 10.81
N SER A 52 15.09 1.79 11.36
CA SER A 52 15.84 2.98 11.80
C SER A 52 16.14 3.96 10.67
N GLU A 53 16.38 3.49 9.45
CA GLU A 53 16.59 4.37 8.29
C GLU A 53 15.26 4.97 7.82
N TYR A 54 14.21 4.16 7.79
CA TYR A 54 12.87 4.66 7.47
C TYR A 54 12.39 5.73 8.45
N LEU A 55 12.61 5.55 9.77
CA LEU A 55 12.17 6.52 10.78
C LEU A 55 12.86 7.88 10.66
N LYS A 56 14.11 7.94 10.20
CA LYS A 56 14.78 9.22 9.90
C LYS A 56 14.02 10.00 8.81
N LEU A 57 13.62 9.30 7.76
CA LEU A 57 12.86 9.87 6.66
C LEU A 57 11.43 10.25 7.09
N ALA A 58 10.74 9.36 7.80
CA ALA A 58 9.40 9.61 8.32
C ALA A 58 9.37 10.83 9.25
N GLY A 59 10.41 11.00 10.09
CA GLY A 59 10.57 12.17 10.96
C GLY A 59 10.73 13.48 10.19
N ARG A 60 11.48 13.49 9.07
CA ARG A 60 11.58 14.66 8.17
C ARG A 60 10.23 15.05 7.57
N LEU A 61 9.37 14.07 7.29
CA LEU A 61 8.04 14.27 6.72
C LEU A 61 6.96 14.57 7.78
N GLY A 62 7.24 14.30 9.06
CA GLY A 62 6.29 14.52 10.16
C GLY A 62 5.29 13.39 10.37
N PHE A 63 5.57 12.17 9.88
CA PHE A 63 4.75 11.00 10.15
C PHE A 63 4.96 10.47 11.56
N VAL A 64 3.85 10.14 12.23
CA VAL A 64 3.82 9.61 13.59
C VAL A 64 2.99 8.32 13.73
N ARG A 65 2.31 7.89 12.66
CA ARG A 65 1.58 6.62 12.57
C ARG A 65 2.08 5.82 11.37
N PHE A 66 2.16 4.51 11.52
CA PHE A 66 2.89 3.63 10.61
C PHE A 66 2.09 2.37 10.30
N VAL A 67 1.88 2.09 9.01
CA VAL A 67 1.29 0.83 8.57
C VAL A 67 2.34 0.03 7.81
N PHE A 68 2.86 -0.97 8.48
CA PHE A 68 3.78 -1.94 7.91
C PHE A 68 3.05 -2.85 6.92
N VAL A 69 3.64 -3.10 5.78
CA VAL A 69 3.07 -4.01 4.78
C VAL A 69 4.08 -5.12 4.48
N GLN A 70 3.64 -6.37 4.58
CA GLN A 70 4.50 -7.52 4.30
C GLN A 70 5.02 -7.48 2.86
N PRO A 71 6.34 -7.45 2.63
CA PRO A 71 6.91 -7.53 1.28
C PRO A 71 6.91 -8.98 0.77
N SER A 72 6.72 -9.17 -0.54
CA SER A 72 6.67 -10.50 -1.14
C SER A 72 7.97 -11.29 -1.02
N ALA A 73 9.10 -10.64 -0.76
CA ALA A 73 10.40 -11.30 -0.60
C ALA A 73 10.44 -12.32 0.55
N TYR A 74 9.64 -12.11 1.60
CA TYR A 74 9.58 -13.02 2.74
C TYR A 74 8.42 -14.02 2.66
N GLY A 75 7.57 -13.93 1.63
CA GLY A 75 6.36 -14.77 1.53
C GLY A 75 5.49 -14.63 2.78
N PHE A 76 5.15 -15.76 3.40
CA PHE A 76 4.31 -15.81 4.60
C PHE A 76 5.07 -15.64 5.93
N ASP A 77 6.38 -15.47 5.89
CA ASP A 77 7.18 -15.18 7.09
C ASP A 77 7.16 -13.68 7.40
N ASN A 78 6.32 -13.28 8.34
CA ASN A 78 6.16 -11.88 8.77
C ASN A 78 7.14 -11.49 9.90
N SER A 79 8.12 -12.33 10.27
CA SER A 79 8.97 -12.12 11.44
C SER A 79 9.78 -10.82 11.37
N CYS A 80 10.37 -10.50 10.21
CA CYS A 80 11.12 -9.25 10.03
C CYS A 80 10.24 -8.01 10.29
N MET A 81 9.03 -8.03 9.79
CA MET A 81 8.07 -6.94 9.98
C MET A 81 7.63 -6.85 11.46
N PHE A 82 7.34 -7.96 12.10
CA PHE A 82 6.92 -7.98 13.50
C PHE A 82 8.02 -7.53 14.45
N ASP A 83 9.26 -7.97 14.24
CA ASP A 83 10.39 -7.52 15.05
C ASP A 83 10.60 -6.01 14.94
N ALA A 84 10.47 -5.47 13.73
CA ALA A 84 10.52 -4.01 13.53
C ALA A 84 9.34 -3.28 14.18
N MET A 85 8.13 -3.83 14.11
CA MET A 85 6.96 -3.25 14.80
C MET A 85 7.17 -3.17 16.31
N ASP A 86 7.82 -4.16 16.92
CA ASP A 86 8.03 -4.21 18.37
C ASP A 86 8.99 -3.14 18.90
N GLU A 87 9.72 -2.44 18.00
CA GLU A 87 10.50 -1.25 18.32
C GLU A 87 9.63 0.01 18.51
N LEU A 88 8.32 -0.04 18.17
CA LEU A 88 7.41 1.12 18.22
C LEU A 88 6.28 0.92 19.25
N ASP A 89 5.74 2.03 19.76
CA ASP A 89 4.55 2.01 20.58
C ASP A 89 3.36 1.37 19.82
N PRO A 90 2.63 0.40 20.42
CA PRO A 90 1.44 -0.21 19.82
C PRO A 90 0.36 0.78 19.37
N ALA A 91 0.28 1.96 19.98
CA ALA A 91 -0.69 2.99 19.62
C ALA A 91 -0.46 3.57 18.22
N VAL A 92 0.81 3.58 17.75
CA VAL A 92 1.19 4.24 16.49
C VAL A 92 1.46 3.27 15.33
N ARG A 93 1.36 1.96 15.55
CA ARG A 93 1.72 0.94 14.55
C ARG A 93 0.56 0.04 14.19
N ARG A 94 0.46 -0.32 12.90
CA ARG A 94 -0.46 -1.35 12.37
C ARG A 94 0.26 -2.15 11.30
N ALA A 95 -0.30 -3.31 10.95
CA ALA A 95 0.28 -4.17 9.93
C ALA A 95 -0.75 -4.75 8.96
N ILE A 96 -0.26 -5.02 7.76
CA ILE A 96 -0.90 -5.85 6.75
C ILE A 96 0.04 -7.03 6.51
N VAL A 97 -0.39 -8.23 6.88
CA VAL A 97 0.36 -9.49 6.78
C VAL A 97 0.08 -10.22 5.48
N ASP A 98 0.92 -11.15 5.09
CA ASP A 98 0.57 -12.24 4.17
C ASP A 98 0.56 -13.56 4.94
N LEU A 99 -0.31 -14.49 4.56
CA LEU A 99 -0.46 -15.76 5.26
C LEU A 99 -0.93 -16.88 4.33
N ASP A 100 -0.60 -18.11 4.71
CA ASP A 100 -1.22 -19.33 4.17
C ASP A 100 -2.51 -19.60 4.96
N GLU A 101 -3.64 -19.27 4.37
CA GLU A 101 -4.96 -19.39 5.01
C GLU A 101 -5.37 -20.84 5.32
N THR A 102 -4.64 -21.81 4.77
CA THR A 102 -4.87 -23.24 5.05
C THR A 102 -4.14 -23.73 6.30
N LYS A 103 -3.20 -22.93 6.82
CA LYS A 103 -2.36 -23.25 7.98
C LYS A 103 -2.55 -22.29 9.15
N ALA A 104 -3.18 -21.14 8.91
CA ALA A 104 -3.41 -20.15 9.95
C ALA A 104 -4.29 -20.75 11.06
N THR A 105 -3.88 -20.54 12.32
CA THR A 105 -4.64 -20.97 13.50
C THR A 105 -5.28 -19.78 14.19
N ASP A 106 -6.41 -20.02 14.90
CA ASP A 106 -7.10 -18.96 15.67
C ASP A 106 -6.15 -18.30 16.69
N ALA A 107 -5.30 -19.09 17.34
CA ALA A 107 -4.32 -18.56 18.30
C ALA A 107 -3.31 -17.62 17.63
N GLN A 108 -2.80 -17.97 16.46
CA GLN A 108 -1.91 -17.11 15.68
C GLN A 108 -2.61 -15.82 15.23
N LEU A 109 -3.83 -15.93 14.76
CA LEU A 109 -4.63 -14.79 14.30
C LEU A 109 -4.96 -13.83 15.44
N ALA A 110 -5.30 -14.37 16.63
CA ALA A 110 -5.56 -13.58 17.83
C ALA A 110 -4.29 -12.84 18.32
N ASP A 111 -3.12 -13.51 18.33
CA ASP A 111 -1.83 -12.88 18.63
C ASP A 111 -1.53 -11.74 17.65
N TRP A 112 -1.68 -11.97 16.36
CA TRP A 112 -1.45 -10.95 15.34
C TRP A 112 -2.40 -9.75 15.47
N HIS A 113 -3.68 -10.01 15.79
CA HIS A 113 -4.64 -8.94 16.06
C HIS A 113 -4.21 -8.07 17.25
N ALA A 114 -3.78 -8.70 18.34
CA ALA A 114 -3.26 -8.00 19.53
C ALA A 114 -2.00 -7.18 19.21
N ARG A 115 -1.13 -7.66 18.33
CA ARG A 115 0.07 -6.94 17.85
C ARG A 115 -0.25 -5.77 16.92
N GLY A 116 -1.48 -5.62 16.44
CA GLY A 116 -1.90 -4.49 15.59
C GLY A 116 -2.11 -4.84 14.13
N VAL A 117 -2.18 -6.12 13.75
CA VAL A 117 -2.58 -6.51 12.38
C VAL A 117 -4.02 -6.08 12.12
N ARG A 118 -4.25 -5.49 10.95
CA ARG A 118 -5.57 -5.00 10.51
C ARG A 118 -5.91 -5.39 9.07
N GLY A 119 -5.02 -6.12 8.40
CA GLY A 119 -5.30 -6.56 7.02
C GLY A 119 -4.46 -7.74 6.57
N ILE A 120 -4.93 -8.39 5.50
CA ILE A 120 -4.25 -9.50 4.83
C ILE A 120 -4.01 -9.12 3.38
N ARG A 121 -2.79 -9.36 2.91
CA ARG A 121 -2.36 -9.02 1.56
C ARG A 121 -2.77 -10.07 0.53
N VAL A 122 -3.31 -9.61 -0.60
CA VAL A 122 -3.49 -10.39 -1.82
C VAL A 122 -2.53 -9.83 -2.86
N ASN A 123 -1.38 -10.48 -3.02
CA ASN A 123 -0.25 -9.96 -3.80
C ASN A 123 -0.03 -10.73 -5.10
N ILE A 124 -0.38 -10.09 -6.21
CA ILE A 124 -0.06 -10.56 -7.57
C ILE A 124 0.92 -9.56 -8.19
N SER A 125 1.99 -10.07 -8.79
CA SER A 125 3.02 -9.22 -9.41
C SER A 125 2.41 -8.12 -10.28
N PRO A 126 2.79 -6.84 -10.06
CA PRO A 126 2.29 -5.70 -10.85
C PRO A 126 2.56 -5.81 -12.36
N VAL A 127 3.61 -6.57 -12.71
CA VAL A 127 4.04 -6.76 -14.12
C VAL A 127 3.52 -8.07 -14.72
N ARG A 128 2.67 -8.83 -13.99
CA ARG A 128 2.09 -10.05 -14.51
C ARG A 128 1.21 -9.76 -15.72
N GLN A 129 1.48 -10.48 -16.81
CA GLN A 129 0.70 -10.36 -18.03
C GLN A 129 -0.70 -10.97 -17.86
N PRO A 130 -1.69 -10.53 -18.64
CA PRO A 130 -3.02 -11.12 -18.64
C PRO A 130 -2.95 -12.65 -18.83
N GLU A 131 -3.70 -13.36 -17.99
CA GLU A 131 -3.75 -14.82 -17.96
C GLU A 131 -5.19 -15.27 -17.79
N ALA A 132 -5.69 -16.00 -18.78
CA ALA A 132 -7.07 -16.48 -18.78
C ALA A 132 -7.35 -17.39 -17.58
N GLY A 133 -8.44 -17.09 -16.85
CA GLY A 133 -8.87 -17.86 -15.70
C GLY A 133 -8.15 -17.53 -14.38
N LEU A 134 -7.16 -16.62 -14.37
CA LEU A 134 -6.46 -16.27 -13.13
C LEU A 134 -7.42 -15.67 -12.09
N SER A 135 -8.26 -14.73 -12.48
CA SER A 135 -9.25 -14.13 -11.56
C SER A 135 -10.15 -15.19 -10.92
N GLN A 136 -10.66 -16.13 -11.71
CA GLN A 136 -11.51 -17.23 -11.24
C GLN A 136 -10.76 -18.16 -10.28
N SER A 137 -9.51 -18.49 -10.57
CA SER A 137 -8.68 -19.35 -9.69
C SER A 137 -8.39 -18.74 -8.34
N MET A 138 -8.41 -17.40 -8.24
CA MET A 138 -8.19 -16.66 -6.98
C MET A 138 -9.43 -16.64 -6.07
N LEU A 139 -10.65 -16.78 -6.60
CA LEU A 139 -11.89 -16.59 -5.83
C LEU A 139 -11.96 -17.46 -4.57
N PRO A 140 -11.63 -18.76 -4.60
CA PRO A 140 -11.70 -19.60 -3.39
C PRO A 140 -10.76 -19.11 -2.28
N ARG A 141 -9.53 -18.68 -2.63
CA ARG A 141 -8.58 -18.12 -1.66
C ARG A 141 -9.10 -16.80 -1.09
N ILE A 142 -9.55 -15.89 -1.94
CA ILE A 142 -10.09 -14.59 -1.51
C ILE A 142 -11.29 -14.79 -0.56
N ALA A 143 -12.17 -15.75 -0.85
CA ALA A 143 -13.31 -16.04 0.02
C ALA A 143 -12.88 -16.51 1.42
N ARG A 144 -11.85 -17.39 1.52
CA ARG A 144 -11.31 -17.83 2.82
C ARG A 144 -10.66 -16.67 3.59
N LEU A 145 -9.83 -15.87 2.90
CA LEU A 145 -9.20 -14.68 3.50
C LEU A 145 -10.25 -13.66 3.97
N ALA A 146 -11.31 -13.46 3.18
CA ALA A 146 -12.41 -12.57 3.55
C ALA A 146 -13.18 -13.05 4.79
N ALA A 147 -13.34 -14.37 4.96
CA ALA A 147 -13.94 -14.93 6.17
C ALA A 147 -13.11 -14.61 7.42
N ILE A 148 -11.79 -14.81 7.37
CA ILE A 148 -10.85 -14.42 8.44
C ILE A 148 -10.96 -12.92 8.74
N CYS A 149 -10.90 -12.09 7.70
CA CYS A 149 -10.99 -10.63 7.87
C CYS A 149 -12.31 -10.20 8.53
N ARG A 150 -13.42 -10.83 8.17
CA ARG A 150 -14.75 -10.53 8.75
C ARG A 150 -14.80 -10.82 10.25
N GLU A 151 -14.25 -11.94 10.69
CA GLU A 151 -14.22 -12.34 12.09
C GLU A 151 -13.36 -11.42 12.96
N LEU A 152 -12.26 -10.92 12.40
CA LEU A 152 -11.29 -10.09 13.12
C LEU A 152 -11.49 -8.57 12.92
N GLY A 153 -12.45 -8.16 12.11
CA GLY A 153 -12.60 -6.76 11.73
C GLY A 153 -11.43 -6.24 10.89
N TRP A 154 -10.77 -7.11 10.13
CA TRP A 154 -9.67 -6.76 9.22
C TRP A 154 -10.18 -6.47 7.81
N HIS A 155 -9.28 -6.03 6.93
CA HIS A 155 -9.56 -5.81 5.51
C HIS A 155 -8.60 -6.59 4.62
N LEU A 156 -8.94 -6.75 3.33
CA LEU A 156 -8.02 -7.27 2.33
C LEU A 156 -7.23 -6.13 1.66
N ASP A 157 -5.94 -6.34 1.42
CA ASP A 157 -5.06 -5.40 0.73
C ASP A 157 -4.63 -5.97 -0.64
N PHE A 158 -5.22 -5.46 -1.72
CA PHE A 158 -4.95 -5.94 -3.07
C PHE A 158 -3.79 -5.17 -3.71
N LEU A 159 -2.72 -5.89 -4.03
CA LEU A 159 -1.71 -5.47 -5.00
C LEU A 159 -1.85 -6.36 -6.23
N THR A 160 -2.47 -5.85 -7.29
CA THR A 160 -2.74 -6.59 -8.52
C THR A 160 -2.64 -5.66 -9.73
N PRO A 161 -2.22 -6.14 -10.92
CA PRO A 161 -2.23 -5.30 -12.11
C PRO A 161 -3.65 -4.84 -12.47
N GLY A 162 -3.77 -3.68 -13.13
CA GLY A 162 -5.06 -3.04 -13.40
C GLY A 162 -6.03 -3.89 -14.22
N TRP A 163 -5.53 -4.73 -15.16
CA TRP A 163 -6.36 -5.66 -15.88
C TRP A 163 -7.03 -6.68 -14.95
N LEU A 164 -6.30 -7.17 -13.94
CA LEU A 164 -6.83 -8.14 -12.98
C LEU A 164 -7.78 -7.48 -11.98
N VAL A 165 -7.52 -6.23 -11.57
CA VAL A 165 -8.52 -5.44 -10.81
C VAL A 165 -9.84 -5.41 -11.58
N SER A 166 -9.79 -5.14 -12.89
CA SER A 166 -10.99 -5.08 -13.75
C SER A 166 -11.75 -6.39 -13.79
N GLU A 167 -11.06 -7.54 -13.89
CA GLU A 167 -11.67 -8.87 -13.85
C GLU A 167 -12.27 -9.22 -12.47
N LEU A 168 -11.65 -8.75 -11.39
CA LEU A 168 -12.11 -9.00 -10.03
C LEU A 168 -13.27 -8.08 -9.59
N MET A 169 -13.58 -7.00 -10.33
CA MET A 169 -14.61 -6.02 -9.93
C MET A 169 -15.98 -6.64 -9.57
N PRO A 170 -16.52 -7.64 -10.29
CA PRO A 170 -17.79 -8.24 -9.90
C PRO A 170 -17.75 -8.83 -8.48
N MET A 171 -16.67 -9.55 -8.15
CA MET A 171 -16.47 -10.11 -6.82
C MET A 171 -16.21 -9.02 -5.78
N LEU A 172 -15.40 -7.99 -6.09
CA LEU A 172 -15.08 -6.91 -5.17
C LEU A 172 -16.32 -6.10 -4.76
N ARG A 173 -17.30 -5.96 -5.64
CA ARG A 173 -18.60 -5.32 -5.28
C ARG A 173 -19.39 -6.12 -4.24
N GLU A 174 -19.30 -7.44 -4.28
CA GLU A 174 -20.01 -8.34 -3.37
C GLU A 174 -19.21 -8.65 -2.10
N LEU A 175 -17.96 -8.20 -2.01
CA LEU A 175 -17.09 -8.50 -0.87
C LEU A 175 -17.69 -7.90 0.42
N PRO A 176 -17.98 -8.71 1.47
CA PRO A 176 -18.71 -8.23 2.64
C PRO A 176 -17.85 -7.50 3.68
N ILE A 177 -16.62 -7.18 3.34
CA ILE A 177 -15.60 -6.54 4.21
C ILE A 177 -14.97 -5.33 3.52
N GLY A 178 -14.27 -4.49 4.28
CA GLY A 178 -13.40 -3.46 3.72
C GLY A 178 -12.23 -4.05 2.93
N PHE A 179 -11.75 -3.32 1.94
CA PHE A 179 -10.54 -3.69 1.21
C PHE A 179 -9.81 -2.45 0.69
N THR A 180 -8.51 -2.60 0.46
CA THR A 180 -7.69 -1.58 -0.18
C THR A 180 -7.22 -2.05 -1.54
N VAL A 181 -7.05 -1.11 -2.48
CA VAL A 181 -6.38 -1.35 -3.76
C VAL A 181 -5.15 -0.46 -3.83
N ALA A 182 -3.98 -1.10 -3.96
CA ALA A 182 -2.70 -0.41 -3.96
C ALA A 182 -2.44 0.33 -5.29
N HIS A 183 -1.62 1.38 -5.21
CA HIS A 183 -1.01 2.05 -6.36
C HIS A 183 -2.03 2.50 -7.41
N PHE A 184 -3.09 3.21 -7.00
CA PHE A 184 -4.14 3.70 -7.92
C PHE A 184 -4.85 2.62 -8.73
N GLY A 185 -4.72 1.33 -8.34
CA GLY A 185 -5.22 0.19 -9.08
C GLY A 185 -4.35 -0.23 -10.27
N LEU A 186 -3.15 0.36 -10.43
CA LEU A 186 -2.15 0.02 -11.46
C LEU A 186 -2.66 0.05 -12.91
N TYR A 187 -3.57 0.98 -13.22
CA TYR A 187 -3.99 1.25 -14.59
C TYR A 187 -2.92 2.09 -15.30
N PRO A 188 -2.41 1.69 -16.49
CA PRO A 188 -1.34 2.40 -17.17
C PRO A 188 -1.68 3.87 -17.39
N ALA A 189 -0.86 4.78 -16.87
CA ALA A 189 -1.14 6.22 -16.95
C ALA A 189 -1.12 6.74 -18.40
N LYS A 190 -0.32 6.12 -19.27
CA LYS A 190 -0.25 6.43 -20.70
C LYS A 190 -1.60 6.32 -21.43
N ASP A 191 -2.51 5.47 -20.93
CA ASP A 191 -3.82 5.25 -21.54
C ASP A 191 -4.86 6.29 -21.07
N GLY A 192 -4.45 7.18 -20.18
CA GLY A 192 -5.23 8.30 -19.68
C GLY A 192 -6.36 7.92 -18.73
N VAL A 193 -6.87 8.91 -18.01
CA VAL A 193 -7.91 8.75 -16.98
C VAL A 193 -9.25 8.23 -17.55
N LYS A 194 -9.50 8.41 -18.85
CA LYS A 194 -10.73 7.97 -19.51
C LYS A 194 -10.73 6.50 -19.93
N GLN A 195 -9.64 5.76 -19.73
CA GLN A 195 -9.58 4.33 -20.05
C GLN A 195 -10.70 3.56 -19.32
N PRO A 196 -11.37 2.58 -19.99
CA PRO A 196 -12.53 1.88 -19.44
C PRO A 196 -12.27 1.20 -18.11
N GLY A 197 -11.08 0.60 -17.93
CA GLY A 197 -10.69 -0.06 -16.68
C GLY A 197 -10.68 0.88 -15.49
N PHE A 198 -10.01 2.03 -15.60
CA PHE A 198 -9.97 3.02 -14.53
C PHE A 198 -11.35 3.64 -14.26
N GLN A 199 -12.14 3.90 -15.30
CA GLN A 199 -13.51 4.40 -15.13
C GLN A 199 -14.41 3.39 -14.41
N GLY A 200 -14.27 2.09 -14.71
CA GLY A 200 -14.92 1.01 -13.97
C GLY A 200 -14.48 0.95 -12.51
N PHE A 201 -13.18 1.11 -12.26
CA PHE A 201 -12.60 1.16 -10.92
C PHE A 201 -13.11 2.36 -10.12
N LEU A 202 -13.15 3.54 -10.72
CA LEU A 202 -13.68 4.74 -10.07
C LEU A 202 -15.15 4.56 -9.65
N LYS A 203 -15.97 3.89 -10.49
CA LYS A 203 -17.35 3.52 -10.15
C LYS A 203 -17.42 2.47 -9.03
N LEU A 204 -16.47 1.52 -8.97
CA LEU A 204 -16.38 0.56 -7.87
C LEU A 204 -16.10 1.28 -6.55
N VAL A 205 -15.12 2.18 -6.51
CA VAL A 205 -14.79 2.92 -5.29
C VAL A 205 -15.95 3.82 -4.85
N ASN A 206 -16.67 4.43 -5.81
CA ASN A 206 -17.81 5.33 -5.58
C ASN A 206 -19.17 4.60 -5.61
N ASP A 207 -19.23 3.35 -5.14
CA ASP A 207 -20.49 2.57 -5.14
C ASP A 207 -21.42 2.87 -3.94
N GLY A 208 -21.01 3.79 -3.07
CA GLY A 208 -21.72 4.17 -1.86
C GLY A 208 -21.49 3.24 -0.66
N SER A 209 -20.83 2.10 -0.84
CA SER A 209 -20.56 1.16 0.24
C SER A 209 -19.44 1.61 1.19
N GLN A 210 -18.55 2.49 0.72
CA GLN A 210 -17.34 2.95 1.40
C GLN A 210 -16.38 1.82 1.84
N ARG A 211 -16.47 0.65 1.21
CA ARG A 211 -15.62 -0.51 1.55
C ARG A 211 -14.27 -0.50 0.84
N CYS A 212 -14.19 0.14 -0.35
CA CYS A 212 -12.97 0.20 -1.15
C CYS A 212 -12.15 1.43 -0.81
N TYR A 213 -10.95 1.26 -0.28
CA TYR A 213 -9.97 2.35 -0.13
C TYR A 213 -8.90 2.26 -1.22
N VAL A 214 -8.43 3.40 -1.71
CA VAL A 214 -7.38 3.49 -2.72
C VAL A 214 -6.11 4.05 -2.09
N LYS A 215 -4.99 3.34 -2.27
CA LYS A 215 -3.68 3.83 -1.84
C LYS A 215 -3.06 4.70 -2.94
N LEU A 216 -2.86 5.97 -2.62
CA LEU A 216 -2.13 6.93 -3.46
C LEU A 216 -0.62 6.73 -3.27
N THR A 217 -0.09 5.64 -3.82
CA THR A 217 1.28 5.15 -3.64
C THR A 217 1.86 4.68 -4.97
N GLY A 218 3.17 4.42 -5.05
CA GLY A 218 3.81 3.63 -6.09
C GLY A 218 3.57 4.12 -7.53
N ILE A 219 3.48 5.42 -7.75
CA ILE A 219 3.13 6.02 -9.07
C ILE A 219 4.12 5.66 -10.18
N TYR A 220 5.37 5.40 -9.82
CA TYR A 220 6.44 4.97 -10.70
C TYR A 220 6.24 3.55 -11.26
N ARG A 221 5.24 2.80 -10.79
CA ARG A 221 4.92 1.45 -11.26
C ARG A 221 4.00 1.44 -12.48
N PHE A 222 3.27 2.54 -12.73
CA PHE A 222 2.30 2.62 -13.81
C PHE A 222 2.43 3.87 -14.68
N SER A 223 3.33 4.80 -14.33
CA SER A 223 3.69 5.99 -15.11
C SER A 223 5.08 5.85 -15.69
N LEU A 224 5.25 6.31 -16.94
CA LEU A 224 6.54 6.44 -17.63
C LEU A 224 6.86 7.92 -17.96
N ALA A 225 5.97 8.86 -17.65
CA ALA A 225 6.15 10.26 -17.95
C ALA A 225 7.21 10.90 -17.02
N PRO A 226 8.02 11.83 -17.51
CA PRO A 226 8.92 12.60 -16.66
C PRO A 226 8.15 13.30 -15.54
N GLY A 227 8.64 13.18 -14.29
CA GLY A 227 8.00 13.78 -13.13
C GLY A 227 6.58 13.28 -12.84
N PHE A 228 6.16 12.18 -13.46
CA PHE A 228 4.85 11.52 -13.26
C PHE A 228 3.65 12.45 -13.54
N ALA A 229 3.79 13.36 -14.51
CA ALA A 229 2.75 14.35 -14.82
C ALA A 229 1.43 13.71 -15.29
N ASP A 230 1.49 12.55 -15.93
CA ASP A 230 0.35 11.76 -16.41
C ASP A 230 -0.48 11.11 -15.29
N VAL A 231 0.04 11.06 -14.05
CA VAL A 231 -0.69 10.57 -12.86
C VAL A 231 -1.64 11.63 -12.29
N THR A 232 -1.33 12.91 -12.47
CA THR A 232 -2.13 14.00 -11.89
C THR A 232 -3.62 13.93 -12.22
N PRO A 233 -4.08 13.60 -13.46
CA PRO A 233 -5.50 13.44 -13.76
C PRO A 233 -6.16 12.30 -12.96
N PHE A 234 -5.45 11.19 -12.70
CA PHE A 234 -5.95 10.07 -11.89
C PHE A 234 -6.12 10.46 -10.44
N ALA A 235 -5.10 11.11 -9.86
CA ALA A 235 -5.15 11.58 -8.48
C ALA A 235 -6.30 12.56 -8.26
N ARG A 236 -6.47 13.55 -9.15
CA ARG A 236 -7.55 14.53 -9.07
C ARG A 236 -8.93 13.90 -9.23
N ALA A 237 -9.10 12.95 -10.16
CA ALA A 237 -10.36 12.24 -10.32
C ALA A 237 -10.76 11.49 -9.05
N LEU A 238 -9.82 10.78 -8.40
CA LEU A 238 -10.06 10.10 -7.13
C LEU A 238 -10.38 11.09 -6.00
N ILE A 239 -9.58 12.14 -5.83
CA ILE A 239 -9.76 13.14 -4.76
C ILE A 239 -11.11 13.86 -4.89
N GLN A 240 -11.54 14.14 -6.11
CA GLN A 240 -12.84 14.79 -6.36
C GLN A 240 -14.03 13.86 -6.14
N THR A 241 -13.86 12.56 -6.42
CA THR A 241 -14.97 11.61 -6.42
C THR A 241 -15.14 10.89 -5.07
N VAL A 242 -14.04 10.50 -4.43
CA VAL A 242 -14.05 9.62 -3.23
C VAL A 242 -13.05 10.06 -2.15
N PRO A 243 -13.07 11.31 -1.72
CA PRO A 243 -12.06 11.89 -0.81
C PRO A 243 -11.94 11.14 0.51
N ASP A 244 -13.01 10.49 0.98
CA ASP A 244 -13.06 9.78 2.26
C ASP A 244 -12.57 8.32 2.19
N GLN A 245 -12.11 7.88 1.01
CA GLN A 245 -11.64 6.51 0.76
C GLN A 245 -10.20 6.49 0.20
N LEU A 246 -9.46 7.59 0.36
CA LEU A 246 -8.09 7.71 -0.10
C LEU A 246 -7.13 7.70 1.08
N ILE A 247 -6.04 6.94 0.95
CA ILE A 247 -4.94 6.94 1.89
C ILE A 247 -3.62 7.09 1.12
N TRP A 248 -2.61 7.68 1.75
CA TRP A 248 -1.29 7.83 1.17
C TRP A 248 -0.29 6.91 1.87
N GLY A 249 0.73 6.47 1.15
CA GLY A 249 1.87 5.76 1.70
C GLY A 249 3.11 5.98 0.85
N SER A 250 4.28 5.88 1.46
CA SER A 250 5.56 6.10 0.79
C SER A 250 5.90 5.01 -0.22
N ASP A 251 5.47 3.78 0.01
CA ASP A 251 5.97 2.56 -0.66
C ASP A 251 7.50 2.40 -0.50
N TYR A 252 8.06 2.97 0.62
CA TYR A 252 9.47 2.82 0.96
C TYR A 252 9.82 1.32 1.10
N PRO A 253 10.94 0.85 0.60
CA PRO A 253 12.08 1.56 0.00
C PRO A 253 12.03 1.64 -1.54
N HIS A 254 10.86 1.70 -2.17
CA HIS A 254 10.68 1.85 -3.63
C HIS A 254 11.29 0.70 -4.42
N LEU A 255 10.91 -0.52 -4.10
CA LEU A 255 11.50 -1.76 -4.65
C LEU A 255 11.65 -1.72 -6.16
N SER A 256 12.85 -2.00 -6.65
CA SER A 256 13.28 -1.90 -8.06
C SER A 256 13.33 -0.46 -8.63
N PHE A 257 13.09 0.58 -7.81
CA PHE A 257 13.06 1.98 -8.25
C PHE A 257 13.77 2.93 -7.28
N HIS A 258 14.41 2.43 -6.25
CA HIS A 258 15.09 3.23 -5.21
C HIS A 258 16.20 4.14 -5.72
N ASP A 259 16.71 3.89 -6.92
CA ASP A 259 17.67 4.73 -7.64
C ASP A 259 17.03 5.83 -8.50
N LYS A 260 15.70 5.82 -8.64
CA LYS A 260 14.95 6.71 -9.55
C LYS A 260 13.94 7.59 -8.85
N VAL A 261 13.46 7.19 -7.68
CA VAL A 261 12.43 7.92 -6.94
C VAL A 261 12.78 7.98 -5.46
N GLY A 262 12.48 9.10 -4.84
CA GLY A 262 12.62 9.32 -3.40
C GLY A 262 11.26 9.61 -2.75
N THR A 263 11.16 9.35 -1.47
CA THR A 263 9.92 9.52 -0.70
C THR A 263 9.49 10.99 -0.60
N ILE A 264 10.44 11.94 -0.46
CA ILE A 264 10.13 13.36 -0.38
C ILE A 264 9.52 13.84 -1.70
N GLY A 265 10.12 13.44 -2.82
CA GLY A 265 9.56 13.76 -4.13
C GLY A 265 8.14 13.21 -4.32
N LEU A 266 7.86 11.98 -3.87
CA LEU A 266 6.51 11.39 -3.92
C LEU A 266 5.54 12.08 -2.97
N TYR A 267 5.99 12.49 -1.79
CA TYR A 267 5.18 13.26 -0.84
C TYR A 267 4.80 14.64 -1.39
N ASN A 268 5.72 15.31 -2.06
CA ASN A 268 5.46 16.59 -2.70
C ASN A 268 4.39 16.48 -3.79
N LYS A 269 4.30 15.35 -4.51
CA LYS A 269 3.21 15.08 -5.44
C LYS A 269 1.82 15.08 -4.77
N LEU A 270 1.71 14.58 -3.54
CA LEU A 270 0.45 14.68 -2.81
C LEU A 270 0.03 16.15 -2.61
N GLY A 271 0.97 17.05 -2.31
CA GLY A 271 0.69 18.48 -2.20
C GLY A 271 0.19 19.11 -3.50
N GLU A 272 0.73 18.67 -4.66
CA GLU A 272 0.27 19.11 -5.98
C GLU A 272 -1.15 18.61 -6.31
N TRP A 273 -1.49 17.38 -5.89
CA TRP A 273 -2.81 16.77 -6.16
C TRP A 273 -3.89 17.26 -5.20
N ALA A 274 -3.53 17.45 -3.94
CA ALA A 274 -4.40 17.88 -2.85
C ALA A 274 -3.90 19.20 -2.23
N PRO A 275 -4.02 20.34 -2.94
CA PRO A 275 -3.57 21.63 -2.43
C PRO A 275 -4.37 22.10 -1.21
N ASP A 276 -5.62 21.64 -1.06
CA ASP A 276 -6.46 21.90 0.11
C ASP A 276 -5.96 21.16 1.35
N PRO A 277 -5.61 21.85 2.45
CA PRO A 277 -5.20 21.20 3.71
C PRO A 277 -6.24 20.21 4.25
N ALA A 278 -7.54 20.48 4.06
CA ALA A 278 -8.59 19.57 4.52
C ALA A 278 -8.59 18.24 3.74
N ALA A 279 -8.26 18.26 2.45
CA ALA A 279 -8.09 17.04 1.67
C ALA A 279 -6.87 16.23 2.17
N ARG A 280 -5.75 16.90 2.48
CA ARG A 280 -4.57 16.24 3.05
C ARG A 280 -4.84 15.66 4.44
N GLN A 281 -5.59 16.37 5.28
CA GLN A 281 -6.03 15.88 6.60
C GLN A 281 -6.80 14.55 6.43
N ARG A 282 -7.78 14.50 5.52
CA ARG A 282 -8.51 13.25 5.25
C ARG A 282 -7.58 12.12 4.80
N ILE A 283 -6.73 12.39 3.81
CA ILE A 283 -5.87 11.36 3.20
C ILE A 283 -4.81 10.84 4.16
N LEU A 284 -4.22 11.71 4.98
CA LEU A 284 -3.09 11.38 5.85
C LEU A 284 -3.50 11.02 7.28
N VAL A 285 -4.69 11.39 7.73
CA VAL A 285 -5.09 11.23 9.15
C VAL A 285 -6.41 10.49 9.27
N ASP A 286 -7.51 11.07 8.79
CA ASP A 286 -8.86 10.63 9.13
C ASP A 286 -9.19 9.27 8.49
N ASN A 287 -8.85 9.10 7.21
CA ASN A 287 -9.10 7.86 6.49
C ASN A 287 -8.22 6.70 6.99
N PRO A 288 -6.89 6.87 7.18
CA PRO A 288 -6.07 5.85 7.83
C PRO A 288 -6.55 5.51 9.24
N ALA A 289 -6.95 6.51 10.05
CA ALA A 289 -7.46 6.27 11.40
C ALA A 289 -8.70 5.37 11.37
N ARG A 290 -9.65 5.66 10.48
CA ARG A 290 -10.87 4.85 10.31
C ARG A 290 -10.57 3.44 9.82
N LEU A 291 -9.72 3.29 8.81
CA LEU A 291 -9.42 1.98 8.21
C LEU A 291 -8.62 1.07 9.13
N PHE A 292 -7.62 1.62 9.81
CA PHE A 292 -6.69 0.84 10.63
C PHE A 292 -6.99 0.87 12.14
N GLY A 293 -8.01 1.63 12.56
CA GLY A 293 -8.38 1.73 13.97
C GLY A 293 -7.30 2.43 14.80
N PHE A 294 -6.76 3.54 14.33
CA PHE A 294 -5.98 4.44 15.16
C PHE A 294 -6.93 5.33 15.98
N ALA A 295 -6.54 5.60 17.23
CA ALA A 295 -7.25 6.51 18.11
C ALA A 295 -7.02 7.98 17.74
#